data_1f0a3f7627e9056f8d1e8660b543c63b
#
_entry.id   1f0a3f7627e9056f8d1e8660b543c63b
#
_cell.length_a   1.000
_cell.length_b   1.000
_cell.length_c   1.000
_cell.angle_alpha   90.00
_cell.angle_beta   90.00
_cell.angle_gamma   90.00
#
_symmetry.space_group_name_H-M   'P 1'
#
loop_
_entity.id
_entity.type
_entity.pdbx_description
1 polymer ?
#
loop_
_entity_poly.entity_id
_entity_poly.type
_entity_poly.pdbx_seq_one_letter_code
_entity_poly.pdbx_strand_id
1 'polypeptide(L)'
;VSNDIETSDGPLGENDMHVDGETWCKNFHEGQKWTVDMGIVSWKQCSYNGSFRKCYPEKGATYDPVRDEFVGVKPYDSWVLNDTNDWVSPLSSNPEFGPSQDWEAGATMPFWDEENQRWTAKRTSGQTNVDVWNPSTQQWDLGE
;
A
#
# COMPACT_ATOMS: atom_id res chain seq x y z
N VAL A 1 8.20 -0.61 19.80
CA VAL A 1 8.14 0.11 21.09
C VAL A 1 6.81 -0.27 21.73
N SER A 2 6.82 -0.66 23.01
CA SER A 2 5.59 -1.01 23.73
C SER A 2 4.76 0.23 24.05
N ASN A 3 3.42 0.06 24.09
CA ASN A 3 2.49 1.10 24.54
C ASN A 3 2.64 1.43 26.03
N ASP A 4 3.41 0.65 26.77
CA ASP A 4 3.66 0.86 28.21
C ASP A 4 4.82 1.83 28.49
N ILE A 5 5.38 2.45 27.44
CA ILE A 5 6.46 3.44 27.64
C ILE A 5 5.86 4.74 28.19
N GLU A 6 6.41 5.17 29.32
CA GLU A 6 6.10 6.49 29.86
C GLU A 6 6.76 7.57 29.00
N THR A 7 5.96 8.53 28.58
CA THR A 7 6.40 9.73 27.85
C THR A 7 6.34 10.96 28.73
N SER A 8 6.80 12.11 28.22
CA SER A 8 6.63 13.39 28.90
C SER A 8 5.18 13.76 29.21
N ASP A 9 4.24 13.22 28.42
CA ASP A 9 2.80 13.52 28.51
C ASP A 9 1.98 12.37 29.10
N GLY A 10 2.65 11.34 29.63
CA GLY A 10 2.03 10.14 30.19
C GLY A 10 2.30 8.87 29.39
N PRO A 11 1.61 7.76 29.68
CA PRO A 11 1.80 6.51 28.93
C PRO A 11 1.48 6.67 27.46
N LEU A 12 2.29 6.04 26.59
CA LEU A 12 2.05 6.02 25.14
C LEU A 12 0.80 5.18 24.83
N GLY A 13 -0.23 5.81 24.29
CA GLY A 13 -1.45 5.14 23.86
C GLY A 13 -1.26 4.29 22.61
N GLU A 14 -2.14 3.31 22.39
CA GLU A 14 -2.05 2.36 21.27
C GLU A 14 -2.13 3.04 19.89
N ASN A 15 -2.87 4.12 19.78
CA ASN A 15 -3.10 4.83 18.52
C ASN A 15 -2.49 6.23 18.48
N ASP A 16 -1.69 6.56 19.49
CA ASP A 16 -1.08 7.88 19.59
C ASP A 16 0.31 7.87 18.98
N MET A 17 0.54 8.80 18.07
CA MET A 17 1.88 9.06 17.58
C MET A 17 2.63 9.94 18.59
N HIS A 18 3.74 9.44 19.10
CA HIS A 18 4.54 10.18 20.05
C HIS A 18 6.03 10.15 19.70
N VAL A 19 6.61 11.35 19.59
CA VAL A 19 8.03 11.53 19.25
C VAL A 19 8.98 10.88 20.26
N ASP A 20 8.56 10.75 21.52
CA ASP A 20 9.38 10.13 22.56
C ASP A 20 9.67 8.66 22.27
N GLY A 21 8.72 7.91 21.66
CA GLY A 21 8.95 6.53 21.25
C GLY A 21 10.04 6.41 20.18
N GLU A 22 10.06 7.30 19.21
CA GLU A 22 11.10 7.37 18.18
C GLU A 22 12.45 7.76 18.77
N THR A 23 12.45 8.75 19.67
CA THR A 23 13.64 9.20 20.39
C THR A 23 14.20 8.09 21.27
N TRP A 24 13.36 7.38 21.99
CA TRP A 24 13.78 6.23 22.81
C TRP A 24 14.45 5.14 21.96
N CYS A 25 13.84 4.75 20.84
CA CYS A 25 14.42 3.76 19.93
C CYS A 25 15.78 4.23 19.40
N LYS A 26 15.86 5.48 18.97
CA LYS A 26 17.12 6.09 18.51
C LYS A 26 18.21 5.98 19.59
N ASN A 27 17.93 6.46 20.80
CA ASN A 27 18.91 6.49 21.90
C ASN A 27 19.31 5.07 22.36
N PHE A 28 18.35 4.14 22.41
CA PHE A 28 18.63 2.76 22.83
C PHE A 28 19.46 2.00 21.81
N HIS A 29 19.28 2.27 20.53
CA HIS A 29 19.96 1.54 19.45
C HIS A 29 21.13 2.30 18.82
N GLU A 30 21.34 3.55 19.20
CA GLU A 30 22.44 4.36 18.67
C GLU A 30 23.81 3.73 18.99
N GLY A 31 24.64 3.58 17.97
CA GLY A 31 25.96 2.96 18.10
C GLY A 31 25.98 1.44 18.27
N GLN A 32 24.84 0.76 18.29
CA GLN A 32 24.80 -0.68 18.26
C GLN A 32 25.36 -1.20 16.92
N LYS A 33 26.23 -2.21 16.99
CA LYS A 33 26.88 -2.74 15.78
C LYS A 33 25.87 -3.15 14.71
N TRP A 34 24.77 -3.78 15.08
CA TRP A 34 23.76 -4.26 14.14
C TRP A 34 23.00 -3.11 13.45
N THR A 35 22.77 -1.98 14.10
CA THR A 35 22.15 -0.81 13.48
C THR A 35 23.07 -0.18 12.44
N VAL A 36 24.35 -0.15 12.72
CA VAL A 36 25.38 0.33 11.78
C VAL A 36 25.49 -0.63 10.59
N ASP A 37 25.61 -1.93 10.84
CA ASP A 37 25.75 -2.96 9.81
C ASP A 37 24.52 -3.01 8.89
N MET A 38 23.32 -2.75 9.40
CA MET A 38 22.08 -2.70 8.63
C MET A 38 21.79 -1.35 7.98
N GLY A 39 22.60 -0.33 8.22
CA GLY A 39 22.40 1.02 7.68
C GLY A 39 21.15 1.72 8.21
N ILE A 40 20.72 1.41 9.45
CA ILE A 40 19.55 2.03 10.06
C ILE A 40 19.86 3.50 10.38
N VAL A 41 19.09 4.41 9.79
CA VAL A 41 19.30 5.85 9.87
C VAL A 41 18.24 6.58 10.69
N SER A 42 17.06 6.00 10.85
CA SER A 42 15.98 6.63 11.62
C SER A 42 14.97 5.60 12.11
N TRP A 43 14.17 6.02 13.07
CA TRP A 43 13.03 5.27 13.61
C TRP A 43 11.77 6.08 13.37
N LYS A 44 10.74 5.43 12.92
CA LYS A 44 9.40 6.03 12.70
C LYS A 44 8.34 5.13 13.29
N GLN A 45 7.54 5.67 14.19
CA GLN A 45 6.38 4.98 14.70
C GLN A 45 5.37 4.76 13.58
N CYS A 46 4.71 3.63 13.58
CA CYS A 46 3.61 3.33 12.65
C CYS A 46 2.37 2.91 13.43
N SER A 47 1.21 3.13 12.85
CA SER A 47 -0.06 2.67 13.40
C SER A 47 -0.44 1.33 12.77
N TYR A 48 -0.73 0.33 13.61
CA TYR A 48 -1.16 -0.98 13.13
C TYR A 48 -2.49 -0.91 12.34
N ASN A 49 -3.39 -0.02 12.73
CA ASN A 49 -4.69 0.17 12.09
C ASN A 49 -4.76 1.41 11.18
N GLY A 50 -3.61 2.04 10.88
CA GLY A 50 -3.56 3.18 9.97
C GLY A 50 -4.16 4.48 10.53
N SER A 51 -4.27 4.64 11.86
CA SER A 51 -4.83 5.84 12.48
C SER A 51 -3.97 7.09 12.30
N PHE A 52 -2.68 6.91 12.01
CA PHE A 52 -1.76 7.98 11.63
C PHE A 52 -0.72 7.46 10.63
N ARG A 53 -0.09 8.38 9.89
CA ARG A 53 0.92 8.07 8.86
C ARG A 53 0.43 7.11 7.79
N LYS A 54 -0.88 7.17 7.49
CA LYS A 54 -1.58 6.53 6.37
C LYS A 54 -1.69 5.02 6.45
N CYS A 55 -0.59 4.29 6.60
CA CYS A 55 -0.63 2.82 6.58
C CYS A 55 0.42 2.20 7.50
N TYR A 56 0.22 0.93 7.82
CA TYR A 56 1.25 0.10 8.44
C TYR A 56 2.27 -0.30 7.37
N PRO A 57 3.54 0.10 7.49
CA PRO A 57 4.53 -0.15 6.45
C PRO A 57 4.97 -1.61 6.41
N GLU A 58 5.09 -2.13 5.21
CA GLU A 58 5.72 -3.42 4.94
C GLU A 58 7.19 -3.25 4.54
N LYS A 59 7.93 -4.36 4.46
CA LYS A 59 9.32 -4.33 3.99
C LYS A 59 9.40 -3.82 2.56
N GLY A 60 10.18 -2.78 2.33
CA GLY A 60 10.31 -2.10 1.04
C GLY A 60 9.41 -0.88 0.88
N ALA A 61 8.48 -0.63 1.81
CA ALA A 61 7.76 0.64 1.87
C ALA A 61 8.74 1.81 2.10
N THR A 62 8.35 3.00 1.65
CA THR A 62 9.11 4.23 1.83
C THR A 62 8.39 5.17 2.79
N TYR A 63 9.12 6.15 3.32
CA TYR A 63 8.55 7.19 4.16
C TYR A 63 8.70 8.54 3.48
N ASP A 64 7.57 9.26 3.34
CA ASP A 64 7.53 10.63 2.86
C ASP A 64 7.62 11.61 4.04
N PRO A 65 8.76 12.28 4.23
CA PRO A 65 8.93 13.21 5.36
C PRO A 65 8.18 14.53 5.19
N VAL A 66 7.73 14.86 3.98
CA VAL A 66 6.98 16.09 3.71
C VAL A 66 5.54 15.96 4.15
N ARG A 67 4.95 14.78 3.90
CA ARG A 67 3.58 14.46 4.28
C ARG A 67 3.48 13.75 5.64
N ASP A 68 4.62 13.31 6.20
CA ASP A 68 4.69 12.44 7.38
C ASP A 68 3.85 11.15 7.21
N GLU A 69 4.05 10.48 6.06
CA GLU A 69 3.27 9.30 5.66
C GLU A 69 4.17 8.15 5.21
N PHE A 70 3.70 6.92 5.41
CA PHE A 70 4.27 5.76 4.75
C PHE A 70 3.63 5.54 3.38
N VAL A 71 4.46 5.19 2.41
CA VAL A 71 4.05 4.83 1.05
C VAL A 71 4.35 3.37 0.85
N GLY A 72 3.34 2.58 0.52
CA GLY A 72 3.46 1.15 0.28
C GLY A 72 4.43 0.82 -0.86
N VAL A 73 4.77 -0.45 -0.99
CA VAL A 73 5.62 -0.92 -2.09
C VAL A 73 4.89 -0.71 -3.42
N LYS A 74 5.64 -0.28 -4.43
CA LYS A 74 5.12 -0.14 -5.80
C LYS A 74 4.63 -1.49 -6.31
N PRO A 75 3.33 -1.65 -6.63
CA PRO A 75 2.79 -2.96 -7.00
C PRO A 75 3.20 -3.41 -8.40
N TYR A 76 3.37 -2.47 -9.33
CA TYR A 76 3.72 -2.73 -10.73
C TYR A 76 4.62 -1.61 -11.27
N ASP A 77 5.52 -1.93 -12.19
CA ASP A 77 6.50 -0.99 -12.74
C ASP A 77 5.87 0.21 -13.47
N SER A 78 4.71 -0.02 -14.11
CA SER A 78 3.98 1.02 -14.84
C SER A 78 3.19 1.97 -13.93
N TRP A 79 2.88 1.57 -12.68
CA TRP A 79 2.05 2.38 -11.78
C TRP A 79 2.78 3.64 -11.32
N VAL A 80 2.02 4.69 -11.04
CA VAL A 80 2.50 5.99 -10.60
C VAL A 80 1.87 6.42 -9.29
N LEU A 81 2.57 7.23 -8.50
CA LEU A 81 1.98 7.85 -7.32
C LEU A 81 1.07 9.02 -7.73
N ASN A 82 -0.12 9.04 -7.15
CA ASN A 82 -1.00 10.19 -7.25
C ASN A 82 -0.67 11.26 -6.19
N ASP A 83 -1.43 12.34 -6.18
CA ASP A 83 -1.24 13.46 -5.24
C ASP A 83 -1.53 13.08 -3.77
N THR A 84 -2.13 11.93 -3.51
CA THR A 84 -2.39 11.41 -2.17
C THR A 84 -1.45 10.29 -1.75
N ASN A 85 -0.32 10.11 -2.46
CA ASN A 85 0.65 9.03 -2.21
C ASN A 85 0.05 7.62 -2.32
N ASP A 86 -0.93 7.43 -3.21
CA ASP A 86 -1.43 6.11 -3.58
C ASP A 86 -0.86 5.67 -4.92
N TRP A 87 -0.47 4.41 -5.02
CA TRP A 87 -0.10 3.83 -6.30
C TRP A 87 -1.36 3.61 -7.14
N VAL A 88 -1.37 4.19 -8.34
CA VAL A 88 -2.48 4.08 -9.28
C VAL A 88 -1.98 3.64 -10.65
N SER A 89 -2.83 2.94 -11.39
CA SER A 89 -2.50 2.60 -12.77
C SER A 89 -2.39 3.86 -13.63
N PRO A 90 -1.64 3.85 -14.73
CA PRO A 90 -1.48 5.02 -15.61
C PRO A 90 -2.72 5.33 -16.45
N LEU A 91 -3.80 4.56 -16.33
CA LEU A 91 -5.02 4.76 -17.09
C LEU A 91 -5.85 5.92 -16.55
N SER A 92 -6.63 6.56 -17.43
CA SER A 92 -7.53 7.67 -17.09
C SER A 92 -8.71 7.24 -16.20
N SER A 93 -9.06 5.96 -16.21
CA SER A 93 -10.05 5.38 -15.30
C SER A 93 -9.73 3.92 -15.01
N ASN A 94 -10.15 3.46 -13.83
CA ASN A 94 -9.96 2.09 -13.36
C ASN A 94 -11.32 1.44 -13.08
N PRO A 95 -11.46 0.12 -13.29
CA PRO A 95 -12.68 -0.57 -12.92
C PRO A 95 -12.78 -0.69 -11.40
N GLU A 96 -13.96 -0.44 -10.86
CA GLU A 96 -14.26 -0.72 -9.45
C GLU A 96 -14.56 -2.21 -9.26
N PHE A 97 -15.23 -2.80 -10.23
CA PHE A 97 -15.66 -4.21 -10.21
C PHE A 97 -15.32 -4.91 -11.54
N GLY A 98 -15.31 -6.25 -11.50
CA GLY A 98 -15.21 -7.07 -12.70
C GLY A 98 -16.47 -7.01 -13.57
N PRO A 99 -16.40 -7.55 -14.80
CA PRO A 99 -17.53 -7.58 -15.73
C PRO A 99 -18.70 -8.46 -15.24
N SER A 100 -18.44 -9.34 -14.29
CA SER A 100 -19.41 -10.17 -13.59
C SER A 100 -18.95 -10.41 -12.16
N GLN A 101 -19.91 -10.52 -11.24
CA GLN A 101 -19.66 -10.88 -9.84
C GLN A 101 -20.17 -12.29 -9.49
N ASP A 102 -20.42 -13.11 -10.49
CA ASP A 102 -20.85 -14.49 -10.30
C ASP A 102 -19.63 -15.39 -9.99
N TRP A 103 -19.28 -15.45 -8.73
CA TRP A 103 -18.17 -16.25 -8.24
C TRP A 103 -18.36 -17.76 -8.39
N GLU A 104 -19.61 -18.24 -8.42
CA GLU A 104 -19.93 -19.65 -8.65
C GLU A 104 -19.59 -20.05 -10.08
N ALA A 105 -19.76 -19.15 -11.03
CA ALA A 105 -19.33 -19.33 -12.41
C ALA A 105 -17.81 -19.17 -12.62
N GLY A 106 -17.07 -18.82 -11.56
CA GLY A 106 -15.61 -18.62 -11.60
C GLY A 106 -15.20 -17.27 -12.18
N ALA A 107 -16.01 -16.24 -12.01
CA ALA A 107 -15.64 -14.87 -12.31
C ALA A 107 -14.41 -14.44 -11.49
N THR A 108 -13.61 -13.55 -12.01
CA THR A 108 -12.43 -13.03 -11.33
C THR A 108 -12.56 -11.54 -11.04
N MET A 109 -11.94 -11.11 -9.94
CA MET A 109 -11.70 -9.68 -9.71
C MET A 109 -10.84 -9.11 -10.83
N PRO A 110 -10.98 -7.81 -11.14
CA PRO A 110 -10.05 -7.13 -12.01
C PRO A 110 -8.60 -7.34 -11.54
N PHE A 111 -7.71 -7.66 -12.48
CA PHE A 111 -6.29 -7.74 -12.23
C PHE A 111 -5.52 -6.97 -13.31
N TRP A 112 -4.40 -6.43 -12.92
CA TRP A 112 -3.55 -5.65 -13.81
C TRP A 112 -2.68 -6.56 -14.68
N ASP A 113 -2.75 -6.38 -15.99
CA ASP A 113 -1.87 -6.98 -16.98
C ASP A 113 -0.74 -5.99 -17.28
N GLU A 114 0.39 -6.17 -16.62
CA GLU A 114 1.51 -5.24 -16.70
C GLU A 114 2.12 -5.18 -18.10
N GLU A 115 2.18 -6.30 -18.80
CA GLU A 115 2.78 -6.37 -20.15
C GLU A 115 1.99 -5.50 -21.14
N ASN A 116 0.68 -5.52 -21.06
CA ASN A 116 -0.22 -4.76 -21.93
C ASN A 116 -0.76 -3.47 -21.29
N GLN A 117 -0.39 -3.19 -20.05
CA GLN A 117 -0.82 -2.03 -19.26
C GLN A 117 -2.34 -1.81 -19.30
N ARG A 118 -3.07 -2.84 -18.90
CA ARG A 118 -4.54 -2.86 -18.94
C ARG A 118 -5.13 -3.67 -17.80
N TRP A 119 -6.36 -3.36 -17.43
CA TRP A 119 -7.12 -4.21 -16.54
C TRP A 119 -7.82 -5.32 -17.31
N THR A 120 -7.75 -6.52 -16.77
CA THR A 120 -8.39 -7.72 -17.31
C THR A 120 -9.19 -8.44 -16.25
N ALA A 121 -10.21 -9.18 -16.65
CA ALA A 121 -11.01 -10.03 -15.78
C ALA A 121 -11.61 -11.19 -16.57
N LYS A 122 -12.24 -12.15 -15.88
CA LYS A 122 -13.04 -13.21 -16.48
C LYS A 122 -14.43 -13.22 -15.87
N ARG A 123 -15.43 -13.45 -16.68
CA ARG A 123 -16.83 -13.64 -16.25
C ARG A 123 -17.11 -15.05 -15.77
N THR A 124 -16.39 -16.04 -16.31
CA THR A 124 -16.54 -17.46 -15.95
C THR A 124 -15.20 -18.17 -16.01
N SER A 125 -15.08 -19.30 -15.33
CA SER A 125 -13.86 -20.14 -15.36
C SER A 125 -13.56 -20.76 -16.73
N GLY A 126 -14.60 -20.95 -17.57
CA GLY A 126 -14.47 -21.53 -18.91
C GLY A 126 -14.18 -20.52 -20.03
N GLN A 127 -14.12 -19.25 -19.72
CA GLN A 127 -13.85 -18.19 -20.70
C GLN A 127 -12.43 -18.30 -21.25
N THR A 128 -12.30 -18.34 -22.58
CA THR A 128 -11.01 -18.47 -23.28
C THR A 128 -10.26 -17.14 -23.29
N ASN A 129 -10.91 -16.08 -23.73
CA ASN A 129 -10.35 -14.75 -23.81
C ASN A 129 -10.75 -13.92 -22.57
N VAL A 130 -9.86 -13.09 -22.08
CA VAL A 130 -10.17 -12.18 -20.97
C VAL A 130 -11.01 -11.00 -21.45
N ASP A 131 -11.86 -10.49 -20.56
CA ASP A 131 -12.48 -9.18 -20.75
C ASP A 131 -11.46 -8.09 -20.44
N VAL A 132 -11.50 -6.99 -21.16
CA VAL A 132 -10.55 -5.89 -21.06
C VAL A 132 -11.27 -4.61 -20.68
N TRP A 133 -10.77 -3.90 -19.70
CA TRP A 133 -11.31 -2.60 -19.33
C TRP A 133 -10.97 -1.53 -20.37
N ASN A 134 -11.97 -0.81 -20.82
CA ASN A 134 -11.83 0.33 -21.71
C ASN A 134 -11.93 1.64 -20.90
N PRO A 135 -10.80 2.33 -20.64
CA PRO A 135 -10.79 3.52 -19.79
C PRO A 135 -11.53 4.73 -20.41
N SER A 136 -11.72 4.72 -21.74
CA SER A 136 -12.40 5.83 -22.43
C SER A 136 -13.91 5.72 -22.34
N THR A 137 -14.45 4.51 -22.41
CA THR A 137 -15.89 4.26 -22.30
C THR A 137 -16.34 3.94 -20.89
N GLN A 138 -15.35 3.63 -19.99
CA GLN A 138 -15.57 3.14 -18.64
C GLN A 138 -16.44 1.88 -18.61
N GLN A 139 -16.18 0.97 -19.54
CA GLN A 139 -16.89 -0.30 -19.68
C GLN A 139 -15.90 -1.44 -19.96
N TRP A 140 -16.37 -2.67 -19.74
CA TRP A 140 -15.63 -3.86 -20.11
C TRP A 140 -15.91 -4.23 -21.57
N ASP A 141 -14.86 -4.34 -22.37
CA ASP A 141 -14.90 -4.95 -23.70
C ASP A 141 -14.82 -6.46 -23.50
N LEU A 142 -15.90 -7.16 -23.85
CA LEU A 142 -16.09 -8.56 -23.51
C LEU A 142 -15.31 -9.47 -24.44
N GLY A 143 -14.48 -10.36 -23.89
CA GLY A 143 -13.83 -11.45 -24.60
C GLY A 143 -14.83 -12.57 -24.96
N GLU A 144 -14.64 -13.19 -26.13
CA GLU A 144 -15.43 -14.36 -26.56
C GLU A 144 -14.89 -15.68 -25.98
#